data_64918c30110dfc109fc6804843456d7a
#
_entry.id   64918c30110dfc109fc6804843456d7a
#
_cell.length_a   1.000
_cell.length_b   1.000
_cell.length_c   1.000
_cell.angle_alpha   90.00
_cell.angle_beta   90.00
_cell.angle_gamma   90.00
#
_symmetry.space_group_name_H-M   'P 1'
#
loop_
_entity.id
_entity.type
_entity.pdbx_description
1 polymer ?
#
loop_
_entity_poly.entity_id
_entity_poly.type
_entity_poly.pdbx_seq_one_letter_code
_entity_poly.pdbx_strand_id
1 'polypeptide(L)'
;MKFENLFISVAVLSVFFSCSRPAGLPEDNWEPVVYEALSDMIAREGILSENYDSECRPYAVFDFDNTTIINDISLTLMIYQIENLRYAFPPEKAFECFTAWLPDLDKVLEGPGMSARMIGEDLTSDYKALKAMLQMGMDLEKIHATEEYLDFRAKLEGLNEGVENTFDYGTWCMWQPSLFSGMSWDELQNLTLESVDYWMGQGALSKELWESPDGRISVEITKGLVLPLESVHLYNALKDNGFDVYVCSASLEAVVEAMACSPGYGLGLSPDNVFGIRLADRNNFGGEFDEDYDQTFLEGKTACIEKLIAPRHGGRAPSLVAGDSNGDYAMLTSFDSLSVGLIFDCKRSGQIAGLIEKASASSAQEPAARPVYVVQPRDRFTGADSDI
;
A
#
# COMPACT_ATOMS: atom_id res chain seq x y z
N MET A 1 -72.19 -37.09 -9.60
CA MET A 1 -70.86 -36.97 -9.02
C MET A 1 -69.87 -36.97 -10.17
N LYS A 2 -69.30 -35.76 -10.54
CA LYS A 2 -68.29 -35.64 -11.55
C LYS A 2 -66.94 -35.41 -10.82
N PHE A 3 -66.00 -36.30 -11.07
CA PHE A 3 -64.63 -36.15 -10.60
C PHE A 3 -63.87 -35.25 -11.62
N GLU A 4 -63.44 -34.08 -11.21
CA GLU A 4 -62.55 -33.26 -11.96
C GLU A 4 -61.08 -33.65 -11.63
N ASN A 5 -60.33 -34.03 -12.64
CA ASN A 5 -58.90 -34.35 -12.55
C ASN A 5 -58.12 -33.05 -12.55
N LEU A 6 -57.45 -32.73 -11.44
CA LEU A 6 -56.53 -31.61 -11.31
C LEU A 6 -55.13 -32.06 -11.82
N PHE A 7 -54.72 -31.61 -13.00
CA PHE A 7 -53.37 -31.78 -13.48
C PHE A 7 -52.49 -30.70 -12.85
N ILE A 8 -51.59 -31.11 -11.95
CA ILE A 8 -50.52 -30.23 -11.43
C ILE A 8 -49.35 -30.30 -12.42
N SER A 9 -49.17 -29.24 -13.21
CA SER A 9 -47.95 -29.07 -14.03
C SER A 9 -46.79 -28.62 -13.14
N VAL A 10 -45.81 -29.49 -12.91
CA VAL A 10 -44.57 -29.15 -12.28
C VAL A 10 -43.68 -28.50 -13.33
N ALA A 11 -43.52 -27.18 -13.27
CA ALA A 11 -42.53 -26.46 -14.07
C ALA A 11 -41.14 -26.70 -13.49
N VAL A 12 -40.35 -27.53 -14.16
CA VAL A 12 -38.90 -27.65 -13.84
C VAL A 12 -38.18 -26.41 -14.33
N LEU A 13 -37.84 -25.55 -13.40
CA LEU A 13 -36.98 -24.37 -13.69
C LEU A 13 -35.57 -24.89 -13.88
N SER A 14 -35.14 -25.07 -15.13
CA SER A 14 -33.77 -25.38 -15.48
C SER A 14 -32.96 -24.08 -15.29
N VAL A 15 -32.24 -23.97 -14.18
CA VAL A 15 -31.23 -22.92 -14.00
C VAL A 15 -30.04 -23.28 -14.89
N PHE A 16 -30.00 -22.69 -16.05
CA PHE A 16 -28.77 -22.69 -16.86
C PHE A 16 -27.72 -21.84 -16.14
N PHE A 17 -26.80 -22.47 -15.43
CA PHE A 17 -25.53 -21.85 -15.10
C PHE A 17 -24.81 -21.63 -16.45
N SER A 18 -24.86 -20.41 -16.93
CA SER A 18 -23.96 -19.97 -17.99
C SER A 18 -22.55 -19.99 -17.39
N CYS A 19 -21.79 -21.06 -17.62
CA CYS A 19 -20.35 -21.05 -17.43
C CYS A 19 -19.78 -20.08 -18.47
N SER A 20 -19.79 -18.79 -18.17
CA SER A 20 -18.98 -17.84 -18.92
C SER A 20 -17.52 -18.21 -18.70
N ARG A 21 -16.75 -18.28 -19.79
CA ARG A 21 -15.30 -18.49 -19.71
C ARG A 21 -14.71 -17.37 -18.85
N PRO A 22 -13.75 -17.65 -17.94
CA PRO A 22 -13.08 -16.59 -17.18
C PRO A 22 -12.56 -15.51 -18.12
N ALA A 23 -12.69 -14.26 -17.71
CA ALA A 23 -12.14 -13.14 -18.48
C ALA A 23 -10.60 -13.26 -18.53
N GLY A 24 -10.02 -13.07 -19.70
CA GLY A 24 -8.56 -12.93 -19.84
C GLY A 24 -8.09 -11.61 -19.23
N LEU A 25 -6.79 -11.50 -19.00
CA LEU A 25 -6.18 -10.22 -18.65
C LEU A 25 -6.35 -9.25 -19.84
N PRO A 26 -6.88 -8.03 -19.64
CA PRO A 26 -6.87 -6.99 -20.68
C PRO A 26 -5.42 -6.54 -21.00
N GLU A 27 -5.20 -6.11 -22.24
CA GLU A 27 -3.88 -5.61 -22.67
C GLU A 27 -3.49 -4.32 -21.94
N ASP A 28 -4.47 -3.44 -21.70
CA ASP A 28 -4.29 -2.15 -21.01
C ASP A 28 -2.99 -1.41 -21.43
N ASN A 29 -2.25 -0.87 -20.44
CA ASN A 29 -0.97 -0.19 -20.64
C ASN A 29 0.23 -1.09 -20.24
N TRP A 30 0.07 -2.42 -20.25
CA TRP A 30 1.18 -3.33 -19.96
C TRP A 30 2.23 -3.31 -21.06
N GLU A 31 3.51 -3.32 -20.66
CA GLU A 31 4.56 -3.66 -21.61
C GLU A 31 4.28 -5.04 -22.24
N PRO A 32 4.51 -5.25 -23.54
CA PRO A 32 4.18 -6.51 -24.20
C PRO A 32 4.76 -7.74 -23.50
N VAL A 33 5.99 -7.67 -23.02
CA VAL A 33 6.64 -8.78 -22.28
C VAL A 33 5.97 -9.05 -20.93
N VAL A 34 5.46 -8.01 -20.26
CA VAL A 34 4.71 -8.14 -19.01
C VAL A 34 3.37 -8.81 -19.27
N TYR A 35 2.62 -8.29 -20.24
CA TYR A 35 1.34 -8.85 -20.64
C TYR A 35 1.44 -10.34 -21.02
N GLU A 36 2.43 -10.71 -21.85
CA GLU A 36 2.68 -12.09 -22.24
C GLU A 36 2.98 -12.98 -21.01
N ALA A 37 3.88 -12.56 -20.14
CA ALA A 37 4.27 -13.35 -18.96
C ALA A 37 3.10 -13.57 -18.00
N LEU A 38 2.30 -12.53 -17.73
CA LEU A 38 1.12 -12.61 -16.86
C LEU A 38 0.03 -13.49 -17.50
N SER A 39 -0.25 -13.31 -18.79
CA SER A 39 -1.24 -14.09 -19.54
C SER A 39 -0.87 -15.56 -19.61
N ASP A 40 0.40 -15.87 -19.86
CA ASP A 40 0.93 -17.22 -19.87
C ASP A 40 0.86 -17.89 -18.48
N MET A 41 1.18 -17.17 -17.43
CA MET A 41 1.07 -17.66 -16.06
C MET A 41 -0.40 -18.00 -15.74
N ILE A 42 -1.33 -17.08 -16.04
CA ILE A 42 -2.77 -17.29 -15.82
C ILE A 42 -3.26 -18.52 -16.62
N ALA A 43 -2.83 -18.67 -17.86
CA ALA A 43 -3.23 -19.82 -18.69
C ALA A 43 -2.69 -21.15 -18.17
N ARG A 44 -1.46 -21.16 -17.62
CA ARG A 44 -0.81 -22.40 -17.15
C ARG A 44 -1.28 -22.83 -15.77
N GLU A 45 -1.64 -21.90 -14.90
CA GLU A 45 -1.91 -22.17 -13.47
C GLU A 45 -3.36 -21.90 -13.07
N GLY A 46 -4.12 -21.19 -13.90
CA GLY A 46 -5.50 -20.82 -13.61
C GLY A 46 -6.51 -21.95 -13.81
N ILE A 47 -7.77 -21.67 -13.51
CA ILE A 47 -8.88 -22.61 -13.42
C ILE A 47 -9.14 -23.42 -14.71
N LEU A 48 -8.67 -22.96 -15.85
CA LEU A 48 -8.78 -23.68 -17.14
C LEU A 48 -7.59 -24.60 -17.41
N SER A 49 -6.55 -24.58 -16.58
CA SER A 49 -5.39 -25.45 -16.70
C SER A 49 -5.74 -26.88 -16.23
N GLU A 50 -5.20 -27.88 -16.91
CA GLU A 50 -5.30 -29.29 -16.48
C GLU A 50 -4.60 -29.54 -15.13
N ASN A 51 -3.70 -28.66 -14.73
CA ASN A 51 -2.96 -28.75 -13.48
C ASN A 51 -3.60 -27.93 -12.33
N TYR A 52 -4.76 -27.32 -12.57
CA TYR A 52 -5.43 -26.51 -11.54
C TYR A 52 -5.97 -27.39 -10.41
N ASP A 53 -5.58 -27.05 -9.19
CA ASP A 53 -6.07 -27.71 -7.98
C ASP A 53 -6.91 -26.69 -7.15
N SER A 54 -8.20 -26.96 -7.04
CA SER A 54 -9.12 -26.10 -6.27
C SER A 54 -8.89 -26.12 -4.76
N GLU A 55 -8.26 -27.19 -4.23
CA GLU A 55 -7.92 -27.33 -2.81
C GLU A 55 -6.55 -26.70 -2.48
N CYS A 56 -5.71 -26.49 -3.50
CA CYS A 56 -4.40 -25.87 -3.39
C CYS A 56 -4.23 -24.81 -4.50
N ARG A 57 -5.08 -23.77 -4.43
CA ARG A 57 -5.18 -22.73 -5.45
C ARG A 57 -3.85 -21.98 -5.64
N PRO A 58 -3.53 -21.55 -6.87
CA PRO A 58 -2.43 -20.62 -7.10
C PRO A 58 -2.73 -19.29 -6.42
N TYR A 59 -1.68 -18.55 -6.08
CA TYR A 59 -1.86 -17.25 -5.45
C TYR A 59 -0.83 -16.22 -5.90
N ALA A 60 -1.22 -14.95 -5.76
CA ALA A 60 -0.41 -13.79 -6.07
C ALA A 60 -0.25 -12.92 -4.83
N VAL A 61 0.92 -12.33 -4.64
CA VAL A 61 1.22 -11.40 -3.55
C VAL A 61 1.72 -10.09 -4.13
N PHE A 62 1.09 -9.00 -3.75
CA PHE A 62 1.42 -7.66 -4.19
C PHE A 62 1.91 -6.82 -3.01
N ASP A 63 2.93 -6.02 -3.24
CA ASP A 63 3.11 -4.80 -2.47
C ASP A 63 2.00 -3.79 -2.81
N PHE A 64 1.82 -2.75 -1.98
CA PHE A 64 0.72 -1.81 -2.17
C PHE A 64 1.18 -0.49 -2.77
N ASP A 65 2.06 0.22 -2.07
CA ASP A 65 2.51 1.55 -2.42
C ASP A 65 3.47 1.52 -3.63
N ASN A 66 3.21 2.37 -4.63
CA ASN A 66 3.92 2.38 -5.92
C ASN A 66 3.89 1.05 -6.71
N THR A 67 3.20 0.04 -6.22
CA THR A 67 2.99 -1.27 -6.87
C THR A 67 1.54 -1.43 -7.29
N THR A 68 0.62 -1.57 -6.36
CA THR A 68 -0.83 -1.64 -6.62
C THR A 68 -1.41 -0.27 -6.97
N ILE A 69 -0.98 0.74 -6.26
CA ILE A 69 -1.30 2.16 -6.47
C ILE A 69 -0.05 2.94 -6.91
N ILE A 70 -0.23 4.16 -7.36
CA ILE A 70 0.85 5.12 -7.59
C ILE A 70 0.84 6.16 -6.50
N ASN A 71 2.01 6.45 -5.95
CA ASN A 71 2.31 7.12 -4.71
C ASN A 71 2.08 6.21 -3.49
N ASP A 72 2.21 6.76 -2.30
CA ASP A 72 2.19 6.07 -1.02
C ASP A 72 0.94 6.46 -0.23
N ILE A 73 0.15 5.45 0.19
CA ILE A 73 -1.12 5.67 0.88
C ILE A 73 -0.90 6.27 2.27
N SER A 74 0.17 5.85 2.98
CA SER A 74 0.47 6.36 4.32
C SER A 74 0.97 7.79 4.29
N LEU A 75 1.84 8.13 3.32
CA LEU A 75 2.33 9.50 3.14
C LEU A 75 1.23 10.46 2.70
N THR A 76 0.40 10.06 1.75
CA THR A 76 -0.75 10.88 1.30
C THR A 76 -1.80 11.05 2.40
N LEU A 77 -2.02 10.04 3.23
CA LEU A 77 -2.86 10.13 4.42
C LEU A 77 -2.27 11.11 5.45
N MET A 78 -0.96 11.06 5.69
CA MET A 78 -0.27 12.00 6.57
C MET A 78 -0.41 13.45 6.07
N ILE A 79 -0.22 13.70 4.77
CA ILE A 79 -0.42 15.02 4.17
C ILE A 79 -1.87 15.48 4.35
N TYR A 80 -2.85 14.61 4.08
CA TYR A 80 -4.26 14.91 4.29
C TYR A 80 -4.58 15.22 5.77
N GLN A 81 -3.98 14.46 6.70
CA GLN A 81 -4.09 14.68 8.14
C GLN A 81 -3.52 16.04 8.57
N ILE A 82 -2.36 16.44 8.02
CA ILE A 82 -1.74 17.74 8.23
C ILE A 82 -2.65 18.87 7.71
N GLU A 83 -3.10 18.78 6.46
CA GLU A 83 -3.93 19.80 5.82
C GLU A 83 -5.29 19.98 6.51
N ASN A 84 -5.83 18.92 7.10
CA ASN A 84 -7.12 18.95 7.79
C ASN A 84 -7.03 18.97 9.33
N LEU A 85 -5.80 18.97 9.87
CA LEU A 85 -5.51 18.94 11.32
C LEU A 85 -6.27 17.81 12.06
N ARG A 86 -6.34 16.63 11.43
CA ARG A 86 -7.12 15.46 11.88
C ARG A 86 -6.32 14.57 12.81
N TYR A 87 -6.02 15.05 14.02
CA TYR A 87 -5.32 14.32 15.07
C TYR A 87 -6.25 14.09 16.26
N ALA A 88 -6.25 12.86 16.80
CA ALA A 88 -7.10 12.47 17.94
C ALA A 88 -6.40 12.62 19.28
N PHE A 89 -5.07 12.58 19.34
CA PHE A 89 -4.36 12.75 20.60
C PHE A 89 -4.47 14.17 21.17
N PRO A 90 -4.54 14.32 22.49
CA PRO A 90 -4.61 15.62 23.13
C PRO A 90 -3.25 16.35 23.11
N PRO A 91 -3.22 17.70 23.17
CA PRO A 91 -1.99 18.49 23.04
C PRO A 91 -0.87 18.13 24.03
N GLU A 92 -1.21 17.64 25.22
CA GLU A 92 -0.26 17.18 26.23
C GLU A 92 0.47 15.89 25.88
N LYS A 93 -0.05 15.11 24.93
CA LYS A 93 0.55 13.90 24.41
C LYS A 93 1.31 14.10 23.09
N ALA A 94 1.25 15.30 22.53
CA ALA A 94 1.77 15.59 21.20
C ALA A 94 3.25 15.23 21.05
N PHE A 95 4.11 15.63 22.00
CA PHE A 95 5.53 15.30 21.96
C PHE A 95 5.77 13.78 21.90
N GLU A 96 5.08 13.04 22.78
CA GLU A 96 5.18 11.58 22.85
C GLU A 96 4.75 10.94 21.51
N CYS A 97 3.63 11.43 20.91
CA CYS A 97 3.14 10.91 19.63
C CYS A 97 4.07 11.25 18.45
N PHE A 98 4.57 12.48 18.36
CA PHE A 98 5.46 12.87 17.26
C PHE A 98 6.85 12.22 17.35
N THR A 99 7.30 11.81 18.52
CA THR A 99 8.65 11.23 18.70
C THR A 99 8.66 9.76 19.12
N ALA A 100 7.50 9.09 19.07
CA ALA A 100 7.37 7.69 19.44
C ALA A 100 8.30 6.81 18.61
N TRP A 101 8.80 5.73 19.20
CA TRP A 101 9.62 4.70 18.55
C TRP A 101 10.97 5.17 18.00
N LEU A 102 11.32 6.45 18.13
CA LEU A 102 12.64 6.93 17.72
C LEU A 102 13.70 6.52 18.76
N PRO A 103 14.76 5.81 18.35
CA PRO A 103 15.72 5.24 19.29
C PRO A 103 16.64 6.27 19.96
N ASP A 104 16.85 7.43 19.31
CA ASP A 104 17.70 8.51 19.81
C ASP A 104 17.13 9.86 19.39
N LEU A 105 16.49 10.56 20.35
CA LEU A 105 15.86 11.86 20.10
C LEU A 105 16.88 13.01 19.96
N ASP A 106 18.11 12.83 20.43
CA ASP A 106 19.15 13.87 20.38
C ASP A 106 20.01 13.77 19.10
N LYS A 107 19.83 12.70 18.33
CA LYS A 107 20.49 12.54 17.05
C LYS A 107 20.00 13.60 16.07
N VAL A 108 20.96 14.26 15.41
CA VAL A 108 20.67 15.21 14.32
C VAL A 108 20.18 14.42 13.10
N LEU A 109 19.01 14.78 12.62
CA LEU A 109 18.37 14.12 11.48
C LEU A 109 18.96 14.64 10.17
N GLU A 110 19.17 13.73 9.23
CA GLU A 110 19.63 14.01 7.88
C GLU A 110 18.49 14.67 7.07
N GLY A 111 18.79 15.72 6.33
CA GLY A 111 17.81 16.60 5.69
C GLY A 111 17.50 17.81 6.57
N PRO A 112 16.71 17.71 7.63
CA PRO A 112 16.37 18.84 8.51
C PRO A 112 17.56 19.49 9.22
N GLY A 113 18.62 18.75 9.51
CA GLY A 113 19.77 19.27 10.25
C GLY A 113 19.46 19.64 11.73
N MET A 114 18.35 19.17 12.26
CA MET A 114 17.88 19.35 13.64
C MET A 114 17.71 18.00 14.32
N SER A 115 17.76 17.96 15.66
CA SER A 115 17.44 16.71 16.35
C SER A 115 15.93 16.45 16.38
N ALA A 116 15.55 15.16 16.43
CA ALA A 116 14.13 14.77 16.58
C ALA A 116 13.48 15.42 17.81
N ARG A 117 14.25 15.60 18.90
CA ARG A 117 13.77 16.31 20.12
C ARG A 117 13.40 17.75 19.79
N MET A 118 14.27 18.51 19.13
CA MET A 118 14.00 19.91 18.80
C MET A 118 12.77 20.05 17.91
N ILE A 119 12.70 19.22 16.88
CA ILE A 119 11.53 19.23 15.97
C ILE A 119 10.26 18.82 16.73
N GLY A 120 10.31 17.81 17.58
CA GLY A 120 9.17 17.36 18.38
C GLY A 120 8.68 18.39 19.40
N GLU A 121 9.59 19.18 20.01
CA GLU A 121 9.24 20.29 20.89
C GLU A 121 8.55 21.42 20.14
N ASP A 122 9.07 21.80 18.97
CA ASP A 122 8.49 22.82 18.10
C ASP A 122 7.10 22.37 17.61
N LEU A 123 6.97 21.15 17.06
CA LEU A 123 5.69 20.56 16.65
C LEU A 123 4.65 20.54 17.77
N THR A 124 5.10 20.25 18.99
CA THR A 124 4.20 20.24 20.17
C THR A 124 3.67 21.64 20.47
N SER A 125 4.50 22.67 20.32
CA SER A 125 4.11 24.07 20.54
C SER A 125 3.08 24.50 19.49
N ASP A 126 3.38 24.24 18.21
CA ASP A 126 2.52 24.60 17.10
C ASP A 126 1.18 23.86 17.17
N TYR A 127 1.22 22.56 17.45
CA TYR A 127 0.01 21.75 17.60
C TYR A 127 -0.93 22.28 18.70
N LYS A 128 -0.37 22.72 19.84
CA LYS A 128 -1.16 23.35 20.91
C LYS A 128 -1.84 24.62 20.42
N ALA A 129 -1.13 25.47 19.69
CA ALA A 129 -1.69 26.69 19.13
C ALA A 129 -2.78 26.40 18.09
N LEU A 130 -2.52 25.46 17.19
CA LEU A 130 -3.48 25.05 16.15
C LEU A 130 -4.75 24.44 16.75
N LYS A 131 -4.64 23.59 17.77
CA LYS A 131 -5.81 23.04 18.48
C LYS A 131 -6.62 24.13 19.20
N ALA A 132 -5.96 25.16 19.76
CA ALA A 132 -6.66 26.29 20.35
C ALA A 132 -7.41 27.11 19.28
N MET A 133 -6.83 27.36 18.12
CA MET A 133 -7.49 28.04 16.99
C MET A 133 -8.73 27.28 16.53
N LEU A 134 -8.63 25.95 16.38
CA LEU A 134 -9.77 25.09 16.03
C LEU A 134 -10.87 25.15 17.09
N GLN A 135 -10.51 25.11 18.39
CA GLN A 135 -11.48 25.22 19.49
C GLN A 135 -12.19 26.58 19.54
N MET A 136 -11.52 27.65 19.10
CA MET A 136 -12.12 28.97 18.94
C MET A 136 -13.01 29.09 17.68
N GLY A 137 -13.11 28.04 16.88
CA GLY A 137 -13.91 28.02 15.66
C GLY A 137 -13.29 28.79 14.48
N MET A 138 -11.96 28.93 14.45
CA MET A 138 -11.28 29.53 13.31
C MET A 138 -11.36 28.60 12.10
N ASP A 139 -11.67 29.17 10.93
CA ASP A 139 -11.75 28.42 9.67
C ASP A 139 -10.35 27.89 9.25
N LEU A 140 -10.29 26.68 8.69
CA LEU A 140 -9.03 26.07 8.23
C LEU A 140 -8.25 26.96 7.28
N GLU A 141 -8.91 27.64 6.36
CA GLU A 141 -8.25 28.57 5.41
C GLU A 141 -7.47 29.68 6.13
N LYS A 142 -8.00 30.18 7.26
CA LYS A 142 -7.31 31.19 8.08
C LYS A 142 -6.17 30.56 8.87
N ILE A 143 -6.37 29.35 9.37
CA ILE A 143 -5.33 28.61 10.10
C ILE A 143 -4.15 28.33 9.16
N HIS A 144 -4.40 27.92 7.93
CA HIS A 144 -3.36 27.66 6.92
C HIS A 144 -2.49 28.87 6.59
N ALA A 145 -2.96 30.08 6.87
CA ALA A 145 -2.19 31.32 6.69
C ALA A 145 -1.35 31.72 7.92
N THR A 146 -1.43 30.98 9.01
CA THR A 146 -0.67 31.28 10.24
C THR A 146 0.75 30.74 10.19
N GLU A 147 1.66 31.40 10.92
CA GLU A 147 3.05 30.94 11.04
C GLU A 147 3.11 29.55 11.70
N GLU A 148 2.27 29.30 12.71
CA GLU A 148 2.21 28.02 13.42
C GLU A 148 1.82 26.86 12.49
N TYR A 149 0.90 27.09 11.55
CA TYR A 149 0.54 26.04 10.60
C TYR A 149 1.64 25.80 9.56
N LEU A 150 2.23 26.87 9.03
CA LEU A 150 3.33 26.76 8.07
C LEU A 150 4.55 26.06 8.68
N ASP A 151 4.83 26.35 9.95
CA ASP A 151 5.90 25.71 10.70
C ASP A 151 5.58 24.24 10.98
N PHE A 152 4.38 23.96 11.48
CA PHE A 152 3.91 22.61 11.78
C PHE A 152 4.01 21.67 10.57
N ARG A 153 3.46 22.09 9.41
CA ARG A 153 3.46 21.24 8.21
C ARG A 153 4.86 20.93 7.70
N ALA A 154 5.73 21.96 7.65
CA ALA A 154 7.09 21.79 7.19
C ALA A 154 7.92 20.91 8.15
N LYS A 155 7.76 21.11 9.46
CA LYS A 155 8.49 20.36 10.48
C LYS A 155 8.03 18.92 10.61
N LEU A 156 6.73 18.64 10.47
CA LEU A 156 6.26 17.26 10.54
C LEU A 156 6.73 16.45 9.33
N GLU A 157 6.68 17.03 8.15
CA GLU A 157 7.24 16.38 6.95
C GLU A 157 8.77 16.30 7.02
N GLY A 158 9.43 17.34 7.51
CA GLY A 158 10.88 17.29 7.76
C GLY A 158 11.28 16.23 8.79
N LEU A 159 10.44 15.98 9.81
CA LEU A 159 10.65 14.87 10.75
C LEU A 159 10.51 13.52 10.04
N ASN A 160 9.47 13.36 9.22
CA ASN A 160 9.24 12.16 8.43
C ASN A 160 10.45 11.82 7.53
N GLU A 161 10.88 12.77 6.69
CA GLU A 161 12.07 12.62 5.83
C GLU A 161 13.34 12.37 6.65
N GLY A 162 13.50 13.10 7.74
CA GLY A 162 14.65 12.96 8.62
C GLY A 162 14.74 11.60 9.31
N VAL A 163 13.61 11.03 9.71
CA VAL A 163 13.54 9.68 10.30
C VAL A 163 13.90 8.63 9.25
N GLU A 164 13.31 8.71 8.05
CA GLU A 164 13.59 7.81 6.93
C GLU A 164 15.09 7.80 6.57
N ASN A 165 15.71 8.98 6.47
CA ASN A 165 17.10 9.11 6.03
C ASN A 165 18.12 8.79 7.14
N THR A 166 17.75 8.89 8.41
CA THR A 166 18.70 8.83 9.54
C THR A 166 18.71 7.48 10.24
N PHE A 167 17.58 6.81 10.33
CA PHE A 167 17.40 5.53 11.01
C PHE A 167 17.23 4.40 9.99
N ASP A 168 17.03 3.17 10.50
CA ASP A 168 16.71 2.05 9.63
C ASP A 168 15.25 2.13 9.14
N TYR A 169 14.98 1.46 8.03
CA TYR A 169 13.67 1.46 7.39
C TYR A 169 12.54 0.97 8.32
N GLY A 170 12.85 -0.02 9.18
CA GLY A 170 11.88 -0.51 10.16
C GLY A 170 11.48 0.56 11.18
N THR A 171 12.43 1.36 11.67
CA THR A 171 12.17 2.49 12.57
C THR A 171 11.19 3.48 11.93
N TRP A 172 11.39 3.82 10.67
CA TRP A 172 10.48 4.71 9.94
C TRP A 172 9.07 4.13 9.80
N CYS A 173 8.95 2.87 9.38
CA CYS A 173 7.65 2.19 9.28
C CYS A 173 6.93 2.10 10.63
N MET A 174 7.67 1.91 11.72
CA MET A 174 7.12 1.79 13.06
C MET A 174 6.78 3.15 13.71
N TRP A 175 7.40 4.24 13.26
CA TRP A 175 7.08 5.59 13.76
C TRP A 175 5.73 6.10 13.25
N GLN A 176 5.40 5.89 11.97
CA GLN A 176 4.21 6.45 11.34
C GLN A 176 2.88 6.16 12.06
N PRO A 177 2.60 4.95 12.54
CA PRO A 177 1.35 4.65 13.26
C PRO A 177 1.08 5.54 14.47
N SER A 178 2.12 6.08 15.11
CA SER A 178 1.97 6.95 16.29
C SER A 178 1.21 8.25 16.00
N LEU A 179 1.20 8.70 14.75
CA LEU A 179 0.46 9.88 14.31
C LEU A 179 -1.07 9.69 14.37
N PHE A 180 -1.53 8.44 14.44
CA PHE A 180 -2.94 8.08 14.57
C PHE A 180 -3.34 7.74 16.01
N SER A 181 -2.46 8.00 16.99
CA SER A 181 -2.73 7.76 18.41
C SER A 181 -4.05 8.38 18.84
N GLY A 182 -4.84 7.62 19.58
CA GLY A 182 -6.17 8.06 20.07
C GLY A 182 -7.32 7.82 19.09
N MET A 183 -7.06 7.35 17.86
CA MET A 183 -8.09 6.89 16.93
C MET A 183 -8.41 5.42 17.19
N SER A 184 -9.65 5.03 16.96
CA SER A 184 -10.05 3.63 16.78
C SER A 184 -9.72 3.15 15.36
N TRP A 185 -9.78 1.83 15.15
CA TRP A 185 -9.61 1.23 13.83
C TRP A 185 -10.57 1.82 12.79
N ASP A 186 -11.84 1.91 13.13
CA ASP A 186 -12.88 2.43 12.23
C ASP A 186 -12.67 3.93 11.91
N GLU A 187 -12.21 4.72 12.89
CA GLU A 187 -11.91 6.14 12.67
C GLU A 187 -10.74 6.31 11.73
N LEU A 188 -9.68 5.50 11.86
CA LEU A 188 -8.55 5.52 10.94
C LEU A 188 -8.94 5.05 9.53
N GLN A 189 -9.71 3.96 9.42
CA GLN A 189 -10.19 3.50 8.11
C GLN A 189 -11.05 4.57 7.41
N ASN A 190 -11.96 5.23 8.14
CA ASN A 190 -12.77 6.32 7.57
C ASN A 190 -11.89 7.51 7.14
N LEU A 191 -10.92 7.92 7.96
CA LEU A 191 -9.98 8.98 7.61
C LEU A 191 -9.17 8.62 6.36
N THR A 192 -8.76 7.36 6.25
CA THR A 192 -8.04 6.85 5.07
C THR A 192 -8.91 6.94 3.82
N LEU A 193 -10.16 6.51 3.88
CA LEU A 193 -11.09 6.59 2.74
C LEU A 193 -11.37 8.03 2.34
N GLU A 194 -11.56 8.94 3.30
CA GLU A 194 -11.68 10.38 3.03
C GLU A 194 -10.43 10.92 2.30
N SER A 195 -9.24 10.52 2.73
CA SER A 195 -7.97 10.90 2.11
C SER A 195 -7.83 10.35 0.68
N VAL A 196 -8.11 9.07 0.50
CA VAL A 196 -8.04 8.39 -0.81
C VAL A 196 -8.99 9.05 -1.81
N ASP A 197 -10.26 9.25 -1.43
CA ASP A 197 -11.26 9.91 -2.27
C ASP A 197 -10.85 11.33 -2.65
N TYR A 198 -10.30 12.08 -1.68
CA TYR A 198 -9.81 13.43 -1.91
C TYR A 198 -8.66 13.45 -2.92
N TRP A 199 -7.62 12.64 -2.71
CA TRP A 199 -6.44 12.65 -3.57
C TRP A 199 -6.71 12.07 -4.95
N MET A 200 -7.48 11.00 -5.08
CA MET A 200 -7.91 10.48 -6.37
C MET A 200 -8.78 11.50 -7.13
N GLY A 201 -9.59 12.28 -6.42
CA GLY A 201 -10.40 13.36 -6.99
C GLY A 201 -9.59 14.53 -7.57
N GLN A 202 -8.33 14.73 -7.13
CA GLN A 202 -7.43 15.77 -7.67
C GLN A 202 -6.83 15.38 -9.04
N GLY A 203 -6.87 14.10 -9.41
CA GLY A 203 -6.34 13.59 -10.67
C GLY A 203 -4.84 13.35 -10.65
N ALA A 204 -4.06 14.15 -11.37
CA ALA A 204 -2.61 13.94 -11.47
C ALA A 204 -1.86 14.24 -10.17
N LEU A 205 -0.72 13.55 -9.98
CA LEU A 205 0.20 13.87 -8.90
C LEU A 205 0.79 15.28 -9.08
N SER A 206 1.09 15.92 -7.97
CA SER A 206 1.69 17.26 -7.96
C SER A 206 2.74 17.38 -6.86
N LYS A 207 3.72 18.27 -7.07
CA LYS A 207 4.75 18.57 -6.09
C LYS A 207 4.51 19.94 -5.48
N GLU A 208 4.75 20.06 -4.19
CA GLU A 208 4.69 21.32 -3.46
C GLU A 208 5.90 21.41 -2.52
N LEU A 209 6.50 22.61 -2.43
CA LEU A 209 7.56 22.88 -1.48
C LEU A 209 6.95 23.44 -0.19
N TRP A 210 7.23 22.77 0.94
CA TRP A 210 6.86 23.26 2.26
C TRP A 210 8.08 23.80 2.98
N GLU A 211 8.00 25.06 3.38
CA GLU A 211 9.09 25.73 4.08
C GLU A 211 8.61 26.22 5.45
N SER A 212 9.45 26.04 6.47
CA SER A 212 9.20 26.65 7.79
C SER A 212 9.42 28.15 7.72
N PRO A 213 8.65 28.97 8.46
CA PRO A 213 8.80 30.44 8.44
C PRO A 213 10.19 30.95 8.79
N ASP A 214 10.93 30.20 9.59
CA ASP A 214 12.33 30.53 9.96
C ASP A 214 13.36 30.05 8.92
N GLY A 215 12.93 29.36 7.86
CA GLY A 215 13.77 28.88 6.76
C GLY A 215 14.69 27.71 7.14
N ARG A 216 14.53 27.09 8.30
CA ARG A 216 15.37 25.96 8.72
C ARG A 216 15.02 24.65 8.05
N ILE A 217 13.74 24.44 7.74
CA ILE A 217 13.24 23.24 7.08
C ILE A 217 12.61 23.63 5.75
N SER A 218 12.99 22.90 4.71
CA SER A 218 12.41 23.02 3.37
C SER A 218 12.33 21.61 2.78
N VAL A 219 11.11 21.11 2.53
CA VAL A 219 10.85 19.75 2.06
C VAL A 219 9.93 19.77 0.85
N GLU A 220 10.22 18.95 -0.15
CA GLU A 220 9.36 18.76 -1.31
C GLU A 220 8.42 17.58 -1.06
N ILE A 221 7.12 17.83 -1.07
CA ILE A 221 6.11 16.78 -0.93
C ILE A 221 5.48 16.42 -2.27
N THR A 222 5.06 15.16 -2.40
CA THR A 222 4.27 14.70 -3.55
C THR A 222 2.85 14.43 -3.10
N LYS A 223 1.90 15.19 -3.65
CA LYS A 223 0.46 15.08 -3.41
C LYS A 223 -0.22 14.26 -4.50
N GLY A 224 -1.33 13.65 -4.16
CA GLY A 224 -2.13 12.87 -5.10
C GLY A 224 -1.94 11.37 -4.93
N LEU A 225 -2.94 10.62 -5.37
CA LEU A 225 -2.97 9.17 -5.36
C LEU A 225 -3.65 8.69 -6.64
N VAL A 226 -3.09 7.68 -7.29
CA VAL A 226 -3.68 7.08 -8.49
C VAL A 226 -3.82 5.59 -8.28
N LEU A 227 -5.01 5.06 -8.57
CA LEU A 227 -5.24 3.63 -8.73
C LEU A 227 -5.25 3.30 -10.22
N PRO A 228 -4.20 2.70 -10.76
CA PRO A 228 -4.14 2.34 -12.17
C PRO A 228 -5.21 1.30 -12.52
N LEU A 229 -5.85 1.48 -13.67
CA LEU A 229 -6.91 0.57 -14.12
C LEU A 229 -6.36 -0.84 -14.39
N GLU A 230 -5.15 -0.94 -14.90
CA GLU A 230 -4.45 -2.19 -15.13
C GLU A 230 -4.20 -2.97 -13.82
N SER A 231 -3.96 -2.30 -12.68
CA SER A 231 -3.89 -2.97 -11.37
C SER A 231 -5.22 -3.60 -10.99
N VAL A 232 -6.32 -2.86 -11.14
CA VAL A 232 -7.69 -3.37 -10.87
C VAL A 232 -8.01 -4.55 -11.78
N HIS A 233 -7.70 -4.45 -13.06
CA HIS A 233 -7.93 -5.52 -14.05
C HIS A 233 -7.11 -6.76 -13.74
N LEU A 234 -5.84 -6.62 -13.36
CA LEU A 234 -4.98 -7.76 -12.99
C LEU A 234 -5.52 -8.48 -11.76
N TYR A 235 -5.90 -7.77 -10.70
CA TYR A 235 -6.51 -8.35 -9.51
C TYR A 235 -7.78 -9.15 -9.86
N ASN A 236 -8.63 -8.58 -10.70
CA ASN A 236 -9.88 -9.24 -11.12
C ASN A 236 -9.61 -10.44 -12.05
N ALA A 237 -8.70 -10.29 -13.02
CA ALA A 237 -8.34 -11.41 -13.91
C ALA A 237 -7.75 -12.59 -13.12
N LEU A 238 -6.89 -12.34 -12.13
CA LEU A 238 -6.36 -13.39 -11.25
C LEU A 238 -7.48 -14.09 -10.48
N LYS A 239 -8.36 -13.34 -9.81
CA LYS A 239 -9.50 -13.91 -9.05
C LYS A 239 -10.46 -14.70 -9.94
N ASP A 240 -10.81 -14.18 -11.12
CA ASP A 240 -11.70 -14.84 -12.08
C ASP A 240 -11.10 -16.14 -12.63
N ASN A 241 -9.76 -16.20 -12.69
CA ASN A 241 -9.02 -17.40 -13.09
C ASN A 241 -8.60 -18.29 -11.93
N GLY A 242 -9.19 -18.10 -10.73
CA GLY A 242 -9.06 -19.04 -9.62
C GLY A 242 -7.81 -18.83 -8.75
N PHE A 243 -7.11 -17.72 -8.89
CA PHE A 243 -6.02 -17.36 -7.98
C PHE A 243 -6.58 -16.69 -6.72
N ASP A 244 -5.94 -16.93 -5.60
CA ASP A 244 -6.11 -16.08 -4.42
C ASP A 244 -5.12 -14.91 -4.51
N VAL A 245 -5.60 -13.71 -4.17
CA VAL A 245 -4.81 -12.48 -4.26
C VAL A 245 -4.60 -11.89 -2.87
N TYR A 246 -3.37 -11.56 -2.56
CA TYR A 246 -2.93 -11.02 -1.28
C TYR A 246 -2.17 -9.71 -1.47
N VAL A 247 -2.26 -8.85 -0.46
CA VAL A 247 -1.38 -7.68 -0.31
C VAL A 247 -0.48 -7.89 0.90
N CYS A 248 0.80 -7.55 0.74
CA CYS A 248 1.80 -7.54 1.82
C CYS A 248 2.57 -6.21 1.76
N SER A 249 2.17 -5.25 2.58
CA SER A 249 2.62 -3.85 2.55
C SER A 249 3.42 -3.48 3.80
N ALA A 250 4.37 -2.56 3.67
CA ALA A 250 5.05 -1.92 4.79
C ALA A 250 4.26 -0.76 5.40
N SER A 251 3.10 -0.45 4.87
CA SER A 251 2.14 0.48 5.47
C SER A 251 1.30 -0.19 6.55
N LEU A 252 0.70 0.61 7.44
CA LEU A 252 -0.16 0.11 8.52
C LEU A 252 -1.35 -0.67 7.93
N GLU A 253 -1.60 -1.88 8.45
CA GLU A 253 -2.64 -2.78 7.94
C GLU A 253 -4.02 -2.13 7.85
N ALA A 254 -4.42 -1.33 8.85
CA ALA A 254 -5.69 -0.60 8.85
C ALA A 254 -5.85 0.34 7.65
N VAL A 255 -4.75 1.00 7.24
CA VAL A 255 -4.73 1.95 6.13
C VAL A 255 -4.85 1.22 4.79
N VAL A 256 -4.07 0.16 4.60
CA VAL A 256 -4.13 -0.65 3.37
C VAL A 256 -5.46 -1.37 3.24
N GLU A 257 -5.97 -1.98 4.34
CA GLU A 257 -7.26 -2.68 4.37
C GLU A 257 -8.40 -1.74 3.96
N ALA A 258 -8.41 -0.48 4.43
CA ALA A 258 -9.44 0.49 4.11
C ALA A 258 -9.65 0.64 2.59
N MET A 259 -8.60 0.77 1.81
CA MET A 259 -8.69 0.89 0.36
C MET A 259 -8.85 -0.46 -0.34
N ALA A 260 -8.03 -1.45 0.00
CA ALA A 260 -7.97 -2.74 -0.69
C ALA A 260 -9.27 -3.55 -0.55
N CYS A 261 -9.98 -3.43 0.58
CA CYS A 261 -11.23 -4.13 0.85
C CYS A 261 -12.47 -3.33 0.48
N SER A 262 -12.35 -2.02 0.22
CA SER A 262 -13.48 -1.18 -0.15
C SER A 262 -14.00 -1.53 -1.56
N PRO A 263 -15.30 -1.82 -1.72
CA PRO A 263 -15.88 -2.14 -3.03
C PRO A 263 -15.75 -0.99 -4.05
N GLY A 264 -15.62 0.26 -3.56
CA GLY A 264 -15.54 1.47 -4.41
C GLY A 264 -14.33 1.50 -5.33
N TYR A 265 -13.24 0.84 -4.96
CA TYR A 265 -11.98 0.87 -5.74
C TYR A 265 -11.78 -0.39 -6.61
N GLY A 266 -12.60 -1.41 -6.48
CA GLY A 266 -12.64 -2.57 -7.38
C GLY A 266 -11.52 -3.59 -7.18
N LEU A 267 -10.63 -3.44 -6.18
CA LEU A 267 -9.62 -4.45 -5.84
C LEU A 267 -10.27 -5.70 -5.23
N GLY A 268 -11.33 -5.54 -4.42
CA GLY A 268 -12.21 -6.60 -3.94
C GLY A 268 -11.50 -7.66 -3.11
N LEU A 269 -10.59 -7.24 -2.23
CA LEU A 269 -9.94 -8.14 -1.28
C LEU A 269 -10.80 -8.32 -0.02
N SER A 270 -10.56 -9.44 0.68
CA SER A 270 -11.02 -9.66 2.05
C SER A 270 -9.95 -9.15 3.02
N PRO A 271 -10.33 -8.67 4.22
CA PRO A 271 -9.35 -8.34 5.27
C PRO A 271 -8.35 -9.46 5.57
N ASP A 272 -8.77 -10.73 5.49
CA ASP A 272 -7.89 -11.89 5.68
C ASP A 272 -6.77 -12.01 4.62
N ASN A 273 -6.85 -11.25 3.54
CA ASN A 273 -5.90 -11.26 2.43
C ASN A 273 -5.01 -9.98 2.40
N VAL A 274 -5.14 -9.13 3.40
CA VAL A 274 -4.34 -7.92 3.54
C VAL A 274 -3.42 -8.07 4.75
N PHE A 275 -2.13 -7.87 4.54
CA PHE A 275 -1.09 -7.90 5.55
C PHE A 275 -0.32 -6.59 5.51
N GLY A 276 -0.24 -5.95 6.65
CA GLY A 276 0.46 -4.69 6.86
C GLY A 276 1.16 -4.66 8.21
N ILE A 277 1.69 -3.52 8.60
CA ILE A 277 2.23 -3.33 9.96
C ILE A 277 1.13 -3.56 10.97
N ARG A 278 1.41 -4.36 12.01
CA ARG A 278 0.46 -4.72 13.07
C ARG A 278 0.90 -4.27 14.44
N LEU A 279 -0.09 -3.78 15.19
CA LEU A 279 0.05 -3.46 16.60
C LEU A 279 -0.54 -4.60 17.45
N ALA A 280 -0.02 -4.82 18.65
CA ALA A 280 -0.51 -5.81 19.60
C ALA A 280 -1.98 -5.58 19.95
N ASP A 281 -2.38 -4.33 20.09
CA ASP A 281 -3.79 -3.89 20.15
C ASP A 281 -4.12 -3.05 18.91
N ARG A 282 -4.91 -3.62 18.02
CA ARG A 282 -5.32 -3.00 16.74
C ARG A 282 -6.04 -1.64 16.90
N ASN A 283 -6.52 -1.30 18.08
CA ASN A 283 -7.17 -0.02 18.38
C ASN A 283 -6.26 0.95 19.16
N ASN A 284 -4.98 0.64 19.29
CA ASN A 284 -4.03 1.49 20.01
C ASN A 284 -2.81 1.83 19.14
N PHE A 285 -2.97 2.77 18.21
CA PHE A 285 -1.93 3.16 17.25
C PHE A 285 -0.68 3.81 17.88
N GLY A 286 -0.74 4.25 19.13
CA GLY A 286 0.42 4.66 19.90
C GLY A 286 1.02 3.55 20.77
N GLY A 287 0.48 2.32 20.68
CA GLY A 287 0.86 1.17 21.48
C GLY A 287 2.01 0.36 20.92
N GLU A 288 2.23 -0.78 21.54
CA GLU A 288 3.30 -1.73 21.17
C GLU A 288 2.95 -2.48 19.89
N PHE A 289 3.98 -2.88 19.15
CA PHE A 289 3.83 -3.74 17.98
C PHE A 289 3.62 -5.20 18.40
N ASP A 290 2.96 -5.98 17.53
CA ASP A 290 2.77 -7.40 17.73
C ASP A 290 4.12 -8.12 17.60
N GLU A 291 4.67 -8.60 18.72
CA GLU A 291 5.97 -9.29 18.78
C GLU A 291 5.94 -10.71 18.17
N ASP A 292 4.74 -11.31 18.07
CA ASP A 292 4.55 -12.64 17.47
C ASP A 292 4.33 -12.58 15.96
N TYR A 293 4.30 -11.36 15.39
CA TYR A 293 4.10 -11.09 13.97
C TYR A 293 5.35 -10.49 13.32
N ASP A 294 5.86 -11.16 12.27
CA ASP A 294 6.94 -10.57 11.48
C ASP A 294 6.40 -9.36 10.73
N GLN A 295 6.80 -8.16 11.16
CA GLN A 295 6.33 -6.91 10.57
C GLN A 295 6.67 -6.86 9.06
N THR A 296 5.72 -6.46 8.24
CA THR A 296 5.71 -6.63 6.78
C THR A 296 6.60 -5.64 6.02
N PHE A 297 7.84 -5.46 6.46
CA PHE A 297 8.88 -4.72 5.74
C PHE A 297 10.11 -5.61 5.52
N LEU A 298 10.83 -5.38 4.43
CA LEU A 298 12.03 -6.13 4.03
C LEU A 298 11.80 -7.65 4.07
N GLU A 299 12.64 -8.40 4.82
CA GLU A 299 12.53 -9.86 4.99
C GLU A 299 11.23 -10.29 5.68
N GLY A 300 10.59 -9.40 6.44
CA GLY A 300 9.31 -9.68 7.07
C GLY A 300 8.18 -9.92 6.06
N LYS A 301 8.23 -9.33 4.86
CA LYS A 301 7.30 -9.67 3.76
C LYS A 301 7.44 -11.13 3.33
N THR A 302 8.67 -11.63 3.21
CA THR A 302 8.94 -13.06 2.93
C THR A 302 8.41 -13.94 4.04
N ALA A 303 8.71 -13.60 5.30
CA ALA A 303 8.25 -14.37 6.47
C ALA A 303 6.70 -14.38 6.54
N CYS A 304 6.02 -13.29 6.23
CA CYS A 304 4.57 -13.24 6.12
C CYS A 304 4.05 -14.23 5.07
N ILE A 305 4.64 -14.27 3.88
CA ILE A 305 4.26 -15.22 2.83
C ILE A 305 4.46 -16.66 3.32
N GLU A 306 5.63 -16.99 3.86
CA GLU A 306 5.97 -18.34 4.28
C GLU A 306 5.14 -18.86 5.46
N LYS A 307 4.87 -17.99 6.44
CA LYS A 307 4.22 -18.40 7.68
C LYS A 307 2.69 -18.28 7.65
N LEU A 308 2.15 -17.30 6.92
CA LEU A 308 0.73 -16.96 6.97
C LEU A 308 -0.03 -17.24 5.67
N ILE A 309 0.61 -17.12 4.50
CA ILE A 309 -0.04 -17.30 3.20
C ILE A 309 0.20 -18.70 2.65
N ALA A 310 1.46 -19.11 2.46
CA ALA A 310 1.81 -20.40 1.86
C ALA A 310 1.14 -21.61 2.54
N PRO A 311 0.97 -21.67 3.89
CA PRO A 311 0.24 -22.77 4.52
C PRO A 311 -1.22 -22.92 4.07
N ARG A 312 -1.88 -21.83 3.65
CA ARG A 312 -3.25 -21.85 3.11
C ARG A 312 -3.28 -22.49 1.72
N HIS A 313 -2.14 -22.64 1.08
CA HIS A 313 -1.93 -23.17 -0.28
C HIS A 313 -1.05 -24.44 -0.28
N GLY A 314 -1.13 -25.25 0.77
CA GLY A 314 -0.37 -26.49 0.88
C GLY A 314 1.15 -26.31 0.93
N GLY A 315 1.63 -25.13 1.29
CA GLY A 315 3.05 -24.80 1.37
C GLY A 315 3.70 -24.46 0.02
N ARG A 316 2.91 -24.26 -1.06
CA ARG A 316 3.47 -23.86 -2.36
C ARG A 316 3.94 -22.41 -2.34
N ALA A 317 4.94 -22.11 -3.18
CA ALA A 317 5.37 -20.73 -3.43
C ALA A 317 4.28 -19.92 -4.17
N PRO A 318 4.34 -18.57 -4.11
CA PRO A 318 3.46 -17.73 -4.92
C PRO A 318 3.68 -17.97 -6.42
N SER A 319 2.62 -17.85 -7.21
CA SER A 319 2.68 -17.82 -8.66
C SER A 319 3.17 -16.47 -9.17
N LEU A 320 2.76 -15.39 -8.49
CA LEU A 320 3.14 -14.02 -8.80
C LEU A 320 3.55 -13.30 -7.51
N VAL A 321 4.66 -12.59 -7.57
CA VAL A 321 5.04 -11.56 -6.58
C VAL A 321 5.26 -10.25 -7.34
N ALA A 322 4.69 -9.15 -6.84
CA ALA A 322 4.84 -7.83 -7.44
C ALA A 322 5.35 -6.81 -6.42
N GLY A 323 6.29 -5.94 -6.82
CA GLY A 323 6.88 -4.89 -5.97
C GLY A 323 7.63 -3.83 -6.77
N ASP A 324 8.05 -2.72 -6.11
CA ASP A 324 8.72 -1.59 -6.75
C ASP A 324 10.07 -1.22 -6.13
N SER A 325 10.37 -1.72 -4.94
CA SER A 325 11.42 -1.17 -4.09
C SER A 325 12.36 -2.22 -3.47
N ASN A 326 13.39 -1.74 -2.78
CA ASN A 326 14.27 -2.60 -1.99
C ASN A 326 13.51 -3.31 -0.85
N GLY A 327 12.38 -2.75 -0.40
CA GLY A 327 11.48 -3.37 0.57
C GLY A 327 10.88 -4.69 0.10
N ASP A 328 10.81 -4.88 -1.22
CA ASP A 328 10.20 -6.04 -1.87
C ASP A 328 11.22 -7.06 -2.37
N TYR A 329 12.51 -6.67 -2.38
CA TYR A 329 13.57 -7.48 -2.95
C TYR A 329 13.58 -8.90 -2.37
N ALA A 330 13.44 -9.04 -1.06
CA ALA A 330 13.43 -10.33 -0.41
C ALA A 330 12.27 -11.21 -0.89
N MET A 331 11.02 -10.70 -0.89
CA MET A 331 9.87 -11.50 -1.33
C MET A 331 9.90 -11.81 -2.83
N LEU A 332 10.51 -10.94 -3.65
CA LEU A 332 10.70 -11.19 -5.09
C LEU A 332 11.71 -12.31 -5.37
N THR A 333 12.72 -12.50 -4.50
CA THR A 333 13.88 -13.35 -4.79
C THR A 333 13.98 -14.62 -3.93
N SER A 334 13.11 -14.81 -2.94
CA SER A 334 13.21 -15.93 -1.98
C SER A 334 12.56 -17.23 -2.46
N PHE A 335 11.78 -17.24 -3.54
CA PHE A 335 11.00 -18.39 -3.97
C PHE A 335 11.51 -18.98 -5.29
N ASP A 336 12.25 -20.10 -5.24
CA ASP A 336 12.80 -20.77 -6.44
C ASP A 336 11.73 -21.21 -7.46
N SER A 337 10.51 -21.48 -6.98
CA SER A 337 9.38 -21.90 -7.84
C SER A 337 8.38 -20.78 -8.15
N LEU A 338 8.73 -19.53 -7.88
CA LEU A 338 7.99 -18.36 -8.34
C LEU A 338 7.83 -18.40 -9.88
N SER A 339 6.62 -18.22 -10.37
CA SER A 339 6.39 -18.24 -11.82
C SER A 339 6.73 -16.87 -12.44
N VAL A 340 6.24 -15.78 -11.86
CA VAL A 340 6.49 -14.42 -12.35
C VAL A 340 6.83 -13.50 -11.19
N GLY A 341 7.96 -12.77 -11.29
CA GLY A 341 8.28 -11.61 -10.49
C GLY A 341 8.01 -10.34 -11.30
N LEU A 342 6.96 -9.60 -10.96
CA LEU A 342 6.60 -8.34 -11.59
C LEU A 342 7.23 -7.18 -10.84
N ILE A 343 8.08 -6.41 -11.53
CA ILE A 343 8.77 -5.27 -10.93
C ILE A 343 8.27 -3.98 -11.57
N PHE A 344 7.73 -3.08 -10.76
CA PHE A 344 7.41 -1.73 -11.22
C PHE A 344 8.65 -0.85 -11.11
N ASP A 345 9.19 -0.42 -12.26
CA ASP A 345 10.40 0.41 -12.30
C ASP A 345 10.09 1.88 -12.01
N CYS A 346 10.08 2.21 -10.72
CA CYS A 346 9.96 3.57 -10.21
C CYS A 346 11.31 4.33 -10.14
N LYS A 347 12.32 3.87 -10.86
CA LYS A 347 13.69 4.43 -10.89
C LYS A 347 14.34 4.47 -9.50
N ARG A 348 14.10 3.43 -8.70
CA ARG A 348 14.76 3.25 -7.39
C ARG A 348 16.20 2.78 -7.60
N SER A 349 17.06 3.05 -6.62
CA SER A 349 18.44 2.53 -6.55
C SER A 349 18.52 1.28 -5.67
N GLY A 350 19.71 0.68 -5.55
CA GLY A 350 19.99 -0.44 -4.66
C GLY A 350 19.72 -1.81 -5.26
N GLN A 351 19.27 -2.78 -4.45
CA GLN A 351 19.10 -4.19 -4.85
C GLN A 351 18.05 -4.35 -5.94
N ILE A 352 16.96 -3.60 -5.88
CA ILE A 352 15.89 -3.66 -6.87
C ILE A 352 16.38 -3.21 -8.25
N ALA A 353 17.21 -2.17 -8.34
CA ALA A 353 17.81 -1.73 -9.60
C ALA A 353 18.67 -2.85 -10.23
N GLY A 354 19.46 -3.55 -9.42
CA GLY A 354 20.24 -4.71 -9.90
C GLY A 354 19.36 -5.87 -10.37
N LEU A 355 18.16 -6.05 -9.80
CA LEU A 355 17.20 -7.06 -10.27
C LEU A 355 16.55 -6.64 -11.60
N ILE A 356 16.22 -5.35 -11.76
CA ILE A 356 15.71 -4.77 -13.00
C ILE A 356 16.72 -4.96 -14.14
N GLU A 357 18.01 -4.66 -13.91
CA GLU A 357 19.07 -4.87 -14.89
C GLU A 357 19.18 -6.33 -15.32
N LYS A 358 19.11 -7.26 -14.37
CA LYS A 358 19.12 -8.70 -14.66
C LYS A 358 17.89 -9.15 -15.44
N ALA A 359 16.70 -8.68 -15.09
CA ALA A 359 15.46 -8.98 -15.78
C ALA A 359 15.53 -8.53 -17.24
N SER A 360 15.99 -7.30 -17.49
CA SER A 360 16.15 -6.73 -18.83
C SER A 360 17.18 -7.47 -19.69
N ALA A 361 18.26 -7.97 -19.08
CA ALA A 361 19.27 -8.76 -19.78
C ALA A 361 18.78 -10.18 -20.12
N SER A 362 17.94 -10.79 -19.28
CA SER A 362 17.44 -12.16 -19.45
C SER A 362 16.35 -12.27 -20.52
N SER A 363 15.53 -11.25 -20.70
CA SER A 363 14.50 -11.20 -21.72
C SER A 363 15.05 -11.31 -23.16
N ALA A 364 16.37 -11.10 -23.32
CA ALA A 364 17.05 -11.19 -24.61
C ALA A 364 17.60 -12.60 -24.96
N GLN A 365 17.66 -13.54 -24.02
CA GLN A 365 18.46 -14.76 -24.20
C GLN A 365 17.80 -16.11 -23.98
N GLU A 366 16.79 -16.32 -23.11
CA GLU A 366 16.10 -17.64 -23.02
C GLU A 366 14.72 -17.58 -22.34
N PRO A 367 13.66 -18.20 -22.93
CA PRO A 367 12.31 -18.21 -22.34
C PRO A 367 12.07 -19.27 -21.25
N ALA A 368 13.06 -20.01 -20.82
CA ALA A 368 12.85 -21.26 -20.07
C ALA A 368 13.28 -21.26 -18.59
N ALA A 369 13.98 -20.26 -18.09
CA ALA A 369 14.39 -20.18 -16.69
C ALA A 369 13.30 -19.54 -15.81
N ARG A 370 12.87 -20.21 -14.76
CA ARG A 370 11.99 -19.63 -13.74
C ARG A 370 12.80 -19.25 -12.50
N PRO A 371 12.45 -18.19 -11.78
CA PRO A 371 11.34 -17.24 -12.03
C PRO A 371 11.59 -16.34 -13.25
N VAL A 372 10.51 -15.99 -13.97
CA VAL A 372 10.54 -14.98 -15.02
C VAL A 372 10.34 -13.62 -14.38
N TYR A 373 11.37 -12.79 -14.37
CA TYR A 373 11.24 -11.39 -13.96
C TYR A 373 10.87 -10.52 -15.14
N VAL A 374 9.81 -9.73 -14.97
CA VAL A 374 9.34 -8.75 -15.95
C VAL A 374 9.25 -7.38 -15.32
N VAL A 375 9.54 -6.35 -16.11
CA VAL A 375 9.61 -4.97 -15.64
C VAL A 375 8.56 -4.13 -16.34
N GLN A 376 7.70 -3.50 -15.54
CA GLN A 376 6.75 -2.51 -15.98
C GLN A 376 7.30 -1.12 -15.61
N PRO A 377 7.68 -0.28 -16.57
CA PRO A 377 8.03 1.10 -16.29
C PRO A 377 6.86 1.84 -15.61
N ARG A 378 7.16 2.70 -14.65
CA ARG A 378 6.13 3.49 -13.97
C ARG A 378 6.66 4.88 -13.65
N ASP A 379 6.01 5.91 -14.21
CA ASP A 379 6.25 7.27 -13.80
C ASP A 379 5.42 7.60 -12.55
N ARG A 380 6.11 7.80 -11.44
CA ARG A 380 5.49 8.15 -10.15
C ARG A 380 4.81 9.52 -10.14
N PHE A 381 5.04 10.36 -11.15
CA PHE A 381 4.53 11.72 -11.21
C PHE A 381 3.33 11.89 -12.14
N THR A 382 3.23 11.11 -13.17
CA THR A 382 2.13 11.21 -14.14
C THR A 382 1.16 10.04 -14.07
N GLY A 383 1.61 8.93 -13.49
CA GLY A 383 0.86 7.67 -13.54
C GLY A 383 0.83 7.04 -14.92
N ALA A 384 1.50 7.66 -15.90
CA ALA A 384 1.67 7.08 -17.22
C ALA A 384 2.89 6.16 -17.24
N ASP A 385 2.84 5.12 -18.07
CA ASP A 385 4.05 4.40 -18.43
C ASP A 385 5.01 5.42 -19.07
N SER A 386 6.22 5.48 -18.54
CA SER A 386 7.21 6.41 -19.08
C SER A 386 7.54 5.97 -20.51
N ASP A 387 7.15 6.77 -21.48
CA ASP A 387 7.68 6.64 -22.85
C ASP A 387 9.21 6.64 -22.77
N ILE A 388 9.83 5.54 -23.16
CA ILE A 388 11.27 5.39 -23.31
C ILE A 388 11.73 6.13 -24.55
#